data_b3b428154340db45a87eb7b37dc9c37c
#
_entry.id   b3b428154340db45a87eb7b37dc9c37c
#
_cell.length_a   1.000
_cell.length_b   1.000
_cell.length_c   1.000
_cell.angle_alpha   90.00
_cell.angle_beta   90.00
_cell.angle_gamma   90.00
#
_symmetry.space_group_name_H-M   'P 1'
#
loop_
_entity.id
_entity.type
_entity.pdbx_description
1 polymer ?
#
loop_
_entity_poly.entity_id
_entity_poly.type
_entity_poly.pdbx_seq_one_letter_code
_entity_poly.pdbx_strand_id
1 'polypeptide(L)'
;CKSTIEEFTQAMRNTARRVGLSCDFTREYLTDAPDYRSVTQSIFVELFKNGTIVEDLRPNIYDPVEGTTIADAEVERLSRKTKLVDVIWRLDDGTEVVISTTRPELICACGVVVVHPDDERYQHLIGQKIPLPLPVHGREKYVEIKTHPSVKSEFGSGVLMVCSFGDQNDVAVFRELGLTPFQAINLDGCMTCLLYTSPSPRD
;
A
#
# COMPACT_ATOMS: atom_id res chain seq x y z
N CYS A 1 -25.29 23.21 -2.10
CA CYS A 1 -24.57 22.65 -3.26
C CYS A 1 -25.25 22.97 -4.60
N LYS A 2 -26.55 22.60 -4.84
CA LYS A 2 -27.18 22.85 -6.16
C LYS A 2 -27.20 24.33 -6.55
N SER A 3 -27.65 25.21 -5.65
CA SER A 3 -27.67 26.66 -5.89
C SER A 3 -26.29 27.24 -6.20
N THR A 4 -25.26 26.76 -5.52
CA THR A 4 -23.87 27.17 -5.74
C THR A 4 -23.37 26.74 -7.12
N ILE A 5 -23.71 25.50 -7.55
CA ILE A 5 -23.36 25.01 -8.88
C ILE A 5 -24.08 25.82 -9.97
N GLU A 6 -25.34 26.15 -9.78
CA GLU A 6 -26.10 26.97 -10.73
C GLU A 6 -25.48 28.38 -10.90
N GLU A 7 -25.10 29.01 -9.78
CA GLU A 7 -24.43 30.31 -9.78
C GLU A 7 -23.09 30.26 -10.51
N PHE A 8 -22.22 29.27 -10.19
CA PHE A 8 -20.93 29.12 -10.86
C PHE A 8 -21.08 28.76 -12.35
N THR A 9 -22.03 27.92 -12.72
CA THR A 9 -22.31 27.58 -14.12
C THR A 9 -22.68 28.84 -14.90
N GLN A 10 -23.52 29.71 -14.34
CA GLN A 10 -23.87 30.97 -14.97
C GLN A 10 -22.67 31.93 -15.10
N ALA A 11 -21.84 32.02 -14.06
CA ALA A 11 -20.62 32.82 -14.06
C ALA A 11 -19.63 32.31 -15.12
N MET A 12 -19.39 31.00 -15.22
CA MET A 12 -18.54 30.40 -16.23
C MET A 12 -19.03 30.66 -17.65
N ARG A 13 -20.34 30.51 -17.89
CA ARG A 13 -20.98 30.78 -19.19
C ARG A 13 -20.79 32.24 -19.60
N ASN A 14 -20.97 33.16 -18.67
CA ASN A 14 -20.76 34.59 -18.93
C ASN A 14 -19.27 34.90 -19.22
N THR A 15 -18.36 34.29 -18.49
CA THR A 15 -16.93 34.46 -18.71
C THR A 15 -16.54 33.93 -20.09
N ALA A 16 -16.99 32.72 -20.46
CA ALA A 16 -16.72 32.12 -21.78
C ALA A 16 -17.18 33.04 -22.93
N ARG A 17 -18.38 33.64 -22.80
CA ARG A 17 -18.88 34.59 -23.79
C ARG A 17 -18.03 35.87 -23.84
N ARG A 18 -17.62 36.39 -22.69
CA ARG A 18 -16.81 37.65 -22.63
C ARG A 18 -15.42 37.47 -23.24
N VAL A 19 -14.79 36.31 -23.12
CA VAL A 19 -13.49 35.99 -23.73
C VAL A 19 -13.63 35.60 -25.21
N GLY A 20 -14.84 35.58 -25.75
CA GLY A 20 -15.09 35.28 -27.17
C GLY A 20 -14.95 33.81 -27.51
N LEU A 21 -15.21 32.90 -26.56
CA LEU A 21 -15.18 31.47 -26.82
C LEU A 21 -16.24 31.11 -27.88
N SER A 22 -15.78 30.52 -29.00
CA SER A 22 -16.64 30.12 -30.09
C SER A 22 -17.17 28.69 -29.88
N CYS A 23 -18.32 28.59 -29.21
CA CYS A 23 -19.02 27.35 -28.99
C CYS A 23 -20.55 27.56 -29.03
N ASP A 24 -21.30 26.50 -29.20
CA ASP A 24 -22.76 26.53 -29.17
C ASP A 24 -23.24 26.38 -27.72
N PHE A 25 -23.54 27.49 -27.08
CA PHE A 25 -24.07 27.55 -25.71
C PHE A 25 -25.49 27.00 -25.55
N THR A 26 -26.15 26.57 -26.61
CA THR A 26 -27.45 25.89 -26.52
C THR A 26 -27.28 24.38 -26.34
N ARG A 27 -26.10 23.85 -26.61
CA ARG A 27 -25.74 22.43 -26.49
C ARG A 27 -24.86 22.21 -25.27
N GLU A 28 -25.41 22.44 -24.11
CA GLU A 28 -24.74 22.26 -22.83
C GLU A 28 -25.20 20.99 -22.16
N TYR A 29 -24.28 20.27 -21.52
CA TYR A 29 -24.60 19.17 -20.64
C TYR A 29 -24.02 19.39 -19.25
N LEU A 30 -24.69 18.90 -18.24
CA LEU A 30 -24.23 18.91 -16.85
C LEU A 30 -23.93 17.48 -16.43
N THR A 31 -22.76 17.25 -15.85
CA THR A 31 -22.35 15.90 -15.40
C THR A 31 -23.22 15.34 -14.29
N ASP A 32 -23.96 16.21 -13.57
CA ASP A 32 -24.94 15.83 -12.55
C ASP A 32 -26.40 15.77 -13.09
N ALA A 33 -26.62 15.98 -14.39
CA ALA A 33 -27.94 15.83 -14.98
C ALA A 33 -28.40 14.36 -15.01
N PRO A 34 -29.73 14.10 -14.89
CA PRO A 34 -30.26 12.74 -14.83
C PRO A 34 -29.88 11.87 -16.04
N ASP A 35 -29.90 12.44 -17.24
CA ASP A 35 -29.51 11.78 -18.49
C ASP A 35 -28.02 11.41 -18.50
N TYR A 36 -27.14 12.32 -18.09
CA TYR A 36 -25.70 12.04 -17.99
C TYR A 36 -25.39 10.97 -16.94
N ARG A 37 -26.02 11.07 -15.76
CA ARG A 37 -25.90 10.04 -14.71
C ARG A 37 -26.39 8.67 -15.17
N SER A 38 -27.48 8.63 -15.94
CA SER A 38 -28.01 7.38 -16.49
C SER A 38 -26.99 6.69 -17.40
N VAL A 39 -26.35 7.45 -18.29
CA VAL A 39 -25.28 6.91 -19.17
C VAL A 39 -24.10 6.39 -18.36
N THR A 40 -23.59 7.18 -17.41
CA THR A 40 -22.46 6.79 -16.56
C THR A 40 -22.77 5.54 -15.75
N GLN A 41 -23.96 5.46 -15.16
CA GLN A 41 -24.38 4.28 -14.39
C GLN A 41 -24.58 3.05 -15.29
N SER A 42 -25.08 3.22 -16.51
CA SER A 42 -25.22 2.11 -17.46
C SER A 42 -23.87 1.53 -17.86
N ILE A 43 -22.88 2.40 -18.13
CA ILE A 43 -21.52 1.98 -18.43
C ILE A 43 -20.90 1.25 -17.25
N PHE A 44 -21.06 1.77 -16.03
CA PHE A 44 -20.57 1.11 -14.81
C PHE A 44 -21.17 -0.30 -14.66
N VAL A 45 -22.48 -0.44 -14.81
CA VAL A 45 -23.18 -1.73 -14.70
C VAL A 45 -22.70 -2.71 -15.76
N GLU A 46 -22.48 -2.24 -16.99
CA GLU A 46 -21.97 -3.08 -18.08
C GLU A 46 -20.53 -3.57 -17.78
N LEU A 47 -19.64 -2.68 -17.36
CA LEU A 47 -18.27 -3.02 -17.00
C LEU A 47 -18.20 -3.97 -15.79
N PHE A 48 -19.09 -3.80 -14.81
CA PHE A 48 -19.22 -4.71 -13.69
C PHE A 48 -19.69 -6.11 -14.12
N LYS A 49 -20.72 -6.19 -14.97
CA LYS A 49 -21.21 -7.46 -15.52
C LYS A 49 -20.16 -8.20 -16.35
N ASN A 50 -19.31 -7.47 -17.06
CA ASN A 50 -18.23 -8.01 -17.87
C ASN A 50 -16.98 -8.38 -17.04
N GLY A 51 -16.99 -8.15 -15.71
CA GLY A 51 -15.86 -8.44 -14.83
C GLY A 51 -14.67 -7.49 -14.98
N THR A 52 -14.83 -6.38 -15.70
CA THR A 52 -13.80 -5.34 -15.83
C THR A 52 -13.67 -4.51 -14.54
N ILE A 53 -14.80 -4.26 -13.89
CA ILE A 53 -14.85 -3.64 -12.56
C ILE A 53 -15.10 -4.76 -11.57
N VAL A 54 -14.24 -4.84 -10.56
CA VAL A 54 -14.32 -5.81 -9.47
C VAL A 54 -14.23 -5.10 -8.13
N GLU A 55 -14.81 -5.70 -7.10
CA GLU A 55 -14.59 -5.29 -5.72
C GLU A 55 -13.35 -6.01 -5.18
N ASP A 56 -12.37 -5.26 -4.70
CA ASP A 56 -11.11 -5.81 -4.19
C ASP A 56 -10.59 -5.00 -3.02
N LEU A 57 -9.79 -5.64 -2.15
CA LEU A 57 -9.10 -4.98 -1.05
C LEU A 57 -7.79 -4.38 -1.56
N ARG A 58 -7.70 -3.05 -1.51
CA ARG A 58 -6.49 -2.33 -1.90
C ARG A 58 -5.99 -1.47 -0.73
N PRO A 59 -4.67 -1.46 -0.47
CA PRO A 59 -4.10 -0.52 0.48
C PRO A 59 -4.31 0.91 -0.02
N ASN A 60 -4.65 1.80 0.90
CA ASN A 60 -4.74 3.23 0.65
C ASN A 60 -4.02 3.97 1.76
N ILE A 61 -3.59 5.20 1.48
CA ILE A 61 -3.01 6.08 2.49
C ILE A 61 -4.15 6.55 3.39
N TYR A 62 -3.94 6.45 4.69
CA TYR A 62 -4.93 6.77 5.71
C TYR A 62 -4.33 7.67 6.78
N ASP A 63 -5.06 8.71 7.16
CA ASP A 63 -4.71 9.59 8.26
C ASP A 63 -5.50 9.18 9.51
N PRO A 64 -4.83 8.66 10.55
CA PRO A 64 -5.50 8.24 11.78
C PRO A 64 -6.03 9.42 12.61
N VAL A 65 -5.50 10.64 12.43
CA VAL A 65 -5.96 11.84 13.15
C VAL A 65 -7.29 12.33 12.60
N GLU A 66 -7.37 12.45 11.29
CA GLU A 66 -8.60 12.88 10.59
C GLU A 66 -9.59 11.74 10.36
N GLY A 67 -9.16 10.48 10.55
CA GLY A 67 -9.98 9.28 10.39
C GLY A 67 -10.45 9.04 8.95
N THR A 68 -9.65 9.45 7.97
CA THR A 68 -10.02 9.38 6.55
C THR A 68 -8.88 8.91 5.65
N THR A 69 -9.22 8.46 4.47
CA THR A 69 -8.24 8.15 3.41
C THR A 69 -7.81 9.42 2.70
N ILE A 70 -6.54 9.45 2.27
CA ILE A 70 -5.93 10.59 1.57
C ILE A 70 -5.72 10.22 0.11
N ALA A 71 -6.06 11.14 -0.80
CA ALA A 71 -5.81 10.97 -2.22
C ALA A 71 -4.30 11.07 -2.53
N ASP A 72 -3.82 10.29 -3.50
CA ASP A 72 -2.40 10.29 -3.89
C ASP A 72 -1.89 11.68 -4.27
N ALA A 73 -2.76 12.54 -4.81
CA ALA A 73 -2.43 13.93 -5.17
C ALA A 73 -2.16 14.84 -3.97
N GLU A 74 -2.59 14.45 -2.77
CA GLU A 74 -2.39 15.21 -1.53
C GLU A 74 -1.15 14.75 -0.75
N VAL A 75 -0.46 13.70 -1.24
CA VAL A 75 0.69 13.11 -0.57
C VAL A 75 1.98 13.81 -0.99
N GLU A 76 2.65 14.42 -0.04
CA GLU A 76 4.00 14.94 -0.21
C GLU A 76 5.05 13.93 0.29
N ARG A 77 6.06 13.66 -0.53
CA ARG A 77 7.16 12.76 -0.18
C ARG A 77 8.35 13.55 0.34
N LEU A 78 8.63 13.39 1.61
CA LEU A 78 9.78 14.04 2.26
C LEU A 78 10.92 13.04 2.46
N SER A 79 12.15 13.44 2.06
CA SER A 79 13.36 12.69 2.37
C SER A 79 13.72 12.86 3.84
N ARG A 80 13.81 11.74 4.57
CA ARG A 80 14.15 11.72 5.98
C ARG A 80 15.34 10.80 6.22
N LYS A 81 16.27 11.23 7.07
CA LYS A 81 17.34 10.32 7.56
C LYS A 81 16.72 9.26 8.46
N THR A 82 17.02 7.99 8.20
CA THR A 82 16.60 6.86 9.01
C THR A 82 17.80 5.98 9.33
N LYS A 83 17.62 5.05 10.26
CA LYS A 83 18.64 4.05 10.60
C LYS A 83 18.32 2.75 9.86
N LEU A 84 19.33 2.14 9.28
CA LEU A 84 19.27 0.75 8.85
C LEU A 84 19.62 -0.13 10.04
N VAL A 85 18.75 -1.06 10.36
CA VAL A 85 18.88 -1.97 11.52
C VAL A 85 19.03 -3.38 11.00
N ASP A 86 20.05 -4.08 11.45
CA ASP A 86 20.27 -5.48 11.17
C ASP A 86 19.60 -6.32 12.25
N VAL A 87 18.68 -7.18 11.86
CA VAL A 87 17.97 -8.11 12.74
C VAL A 87 18.40 -9.52 12.42
N ILE A 88 18.89 -10.23 13.42
CA ILE A 88 19.31 -11.63 13.26
C ILE A 88 18.12 -12.53 13.45
N TRP A 89 17.77 -13.26 12.40
CA TRP A 89 16.76 -14.32 12.43
C TRP A 89 17.45 -15.67 12.44
N ARG A 90 16.84 -16.66 13.10
CA ARG A 90 17.44 -18.00 13.23
C ARG A 90 16.45 -19.03 12.72
N LEU A 91 16.93 -19.90 11.83
CA LEU A 91 16.21 -21.12 11.45
C LEU A 91 16.23 -22.11 12.63
N ASP A 92 15.39 -23.14 12.55
CA ASP A 92 15.28 -24.17 13.59
C ASP A 92 16.59 -25.00 13.73
N ASP A 93 17.41 -25.06 12.70
CA ASP A 93 18.73 -25.69 12.72
C ASP A 93 19.85 -24.81 13.32
N GLY A 94 19.51 -23.58 13.72
CA GLY A 94 20.44 -22.60 14.27
C GLY A 94 21.13 -21.73 13.24
N THR A 95 20.85 -21.91 11.95
CA THR A 95 21.41 -21.04 10.89
C THR A 95 20.94 -19.60 11.06
N GLU A 96 21.85 -18.67 11.07
CA GLU A 96 21.54 -17.24 11.21
C GLU A 96 21.38 -16.57 9.84
N VAL A 97 20.32 -15.77 9.72
CA VAL A 97 20.03 -14.94 8.56
C VAL A 97 19.91 -13.49 9.03
N VAL A 98 20.73 -12.60 8.52
CA VAL A 98 20.69 -11.18 8.84
C VAL A 98 19.76 -10.48 7.87
N ILE A 99 18.77 -9.77 8.39
CA ILE A 99 17.83 -8.97 7.62
C ILE A 99 18.03 -7.50 7.96
N SER A 100 18.39 -6.70 6.96
CA SER A 100 18.57 -5.26 7.12
C SER A 100 17.26 -4.52 6.81
N THR A 101 16.74 -3.78 7.78
CA THR A 101 15.46 -3.06 7.63
C THR A 101 15.55 -1.64 8.20
N THR A 102 14.77 -0.74 7.63
CA THR A 102 14.56 0.61 8.20
C THR A 102 13.34 0.68 9.11
N ARG A 103 12.53 -0.41 9.18
CA ARG A 103 11.29 -0.49 9.93
C ARG A 103 11.17 -1.82 10.70
N PRO A 104 12.01 -2.05 11.73
CA PRO A 104 11.99 -3.30 12.50
C PRO A 104 10.65 -3.54 13.20
N GLU A 105 9.86 -2.49 13.46
CA GLU A 105 8.54 -2.57 14.04
C GLU A 105 7.55 -3.40 13.20
N LEU A 106 7.79 -3.54 11.89
CA LEU A 106 6.90 -4.29 10.99
C LEU A 106 7.21 -5.79 10.91
N ILE A 107 8.14 -6.31 11.68
CA ILE A 107 8.50 -7.75 11.68
C ILE A 107 7.25 -8.63 11.85
N CYS A 108 6.30 -8.26 12.71
CA CYS A 108 5.06 -9.00 12.94
C CYS A 108 4.19 -9.11 11.66
N ALA A 109 4.31 -8.16 10.75
CA ALA A 109 3.58 -8.11 9.48
C ALA A 109 4.34 -8.80 8.33
N CYS A 110 5.53 -9.35 8.57
CA CYS A 110 6.28 -10.07 7.54
C CYS A 110 5.47 -11.26 7.02
N GLY A 111 5.30 -11.34 5.71
CA GLY A 111 4.62 -12.42 5.02
C GLY A 111 5.58 -13.37 4.29
N VAL A 112 6.75 -12.87 3.90
CA VAL A 112 7.77 -13.64 3.19
C VAL A 112 9.13 -12.95 3.39
N VAL A 113 10.18 -13.75 3.40
CA VAL A 113 11.56 -13.28 3.28
C VAL A 113 12.02 -13.53 1.86
N VAL A 114 12.61 -12.55 1.21
CA VAL A 114 13.04 -12.68 -0.19
C VAL A 114 14.53 -12.38 -0.36
N VAL A 115 15.16 -13.10 -1.28
CA VAL A 115 16.54 -12.97 -1.71
C VAL A 115 16.59 -12.83 -3.22
N HIS A 116 17.66 -12.25 -3.76
CA HIS A 116 17.83 -12.18 -5.21
C HIS A 116 18.01 -13.60 -5.80
N PRO A 117 17.41 -13.94 -6.95
CA PRO A 117 17.54 -15.28 -7.54
C PRO A 117 18.99 -15.66 -7.89
N ASP A 118 19.82 -14.69 -8.23
CA ASP A 118 21.24 -14.92 -8.58
C ASP A 118 22.21 -14.78 -7.40
N ASP A 119 21.69 -14.61 -6.16
CA ASP A 119 22.55 -14.49 -4.98
C ASP A 119 22.91 -15.86 -4.43
N GLU A 120 24.13 -16.32 -4.77
CA GLU A 120 24.65 -17.63 -4.39
C GLU A 120 24.73 -17.83 -2.87
N ARG A 121 24.85 -16.74 -2.10
CA ARG A 121 24.99 -16.80 -0.63
C ARG A 121 23.78 -17.47 0.04
N TYR A 122 22.60 -17.31 -0.54
CA TYR A 122 21.32 -17.71 0.07
C TYR A 122 20.58 -18.81 -0.70
N GLN A 123 21.17 -19.36 -1.76
CA GLN A 123 20.53 -20.41 -2.57
C GLN A 123 20.09 -21.64 -1.73
N HIS A 124 20.90 -21.99 -0.74
CA HIS A 124 20.62 -23.12 0.14
C HIS A 124 19.44 -22.88 1.11
N LEU A 125 18.97 -21.64 1.25
CA LEU A 125 17.87 -21.27 2.14
C LEU A 125 16.52 -21.19 1.41
N ILE A 126 16.52 -21.19 0.08
CA ILE A 126 15.29 -21.04 -0.72
C ILE A 126 14.32 -22.19 -0.45
N GLY A 127 13.06 -21.86 -0.18
CA GLY A 127 12.00 -22.81 0.15
C GLY A 127 11.97 -23.24 1.62
N GLN A 128 12.95 -22.85 2.43
CA GLN A 128 12.92 -23.09 3.86
C GLN A 128 11.97 -22.12 4.57
N LYS A 129 11.50 -22.54 5.74
CA LYS A 129 10.68 -21.71 6.63
C LYS A 129 11.54 -21.17 7.76
N ILE A 130 11.42 -19.88 8.02
CA ILE A 130 12.12 -19.20 9.10
C ILE A 130 11.11 -18.64 10.09
N PRO A 131 11.26 -18.87 11.40
CA PRO A 131 10.40 -18.28 12.41
C PRO A 131 10.67 -16.77 12.51
N LEU A 132 9.64 -15.99 12.74
CA LEU A 132 9.83 -14.60 13.14
C LEU A 132 10.59 -14.55 14.47
N PRO A 133 11.50 -13.58 14.65
CA PRO A 133 12.31 -13.50 15.89
C PRO A 133 11.49 -13.27 17.15
N LEU A 134 10.23 -12.90 16.97
CA LEU A 134 9.30 -12.63 18.07
C LEU A 134 7.93 -13.23 17.76
N PRO A 135 7.24 -13.81 18.78
CA PRO A 135 5.93 -14.40 18.58
C PRO A 135 4.88 -13.33 18.23
N VAL A 136 3.96 -13.65 17.35
CA VAL A 136 2.84 -12.79 16.96
C VAL A 136 1.59 -13.26 17.69
N HIS A 137 0.97 -12.40 18.49
CA HIS A 137 -0.15 -12.77 19.38
C HIS A 137 0.13 -14.01 20.24
N GLY A 138 1.36 -14.10 20.78
CA GLY A 138 1.78 -15.22 21.64
C GLY A 138 2.00 -16.55 20.89
N ARG A 139 2.03 -16.56 19.56
CA ARG A 139 2.26 -17.74 18.73
C ARG A 139 3.48 -17.54 17.84
N GLU A 140 4.24 -18.60 17.65
CA GLU A 140 5.30 -18.60 16.64
C GLU A 140 4.67 -18.51 15.24
N LYS A 141 5.23 -17.63 14.43
CA LYS A 141 4.84 -17.46 13.04
C LYS A 141 6.05 -17.75 12.17
N TYR A 142 5.88 -18.63 11.20
CA TYR A 142 6.88 -18.98 10.21
C TYR A 142 6.55 -18.30 8.87
N VAL A 143 7.59 -17.85 8.18
CA VAL A 143 7.50 -17.33 6.82
C VAL A 143 8.46 -18.11 5.92
N GLU A 144 8.14 -18.19 4.65
CA GLU A 144 8.96 -18.90 3.67
C GLU A 144 10.03 -17.97 3.12
N ILE A 145 11.21 -18.53 2.80
CA ILE A 145 12.28 -17.82 2.09
C ILE A 145 12.11 -18.09 0.60
N LYS A 146 11.90 -17.05 -0.18
CA LYS A 146 11.67 -17.11 -1.63
C LYS A 146 12.67 -16.23 -2.39
N THR A 147 12.71 -16.40 -3.70
CA THR A 147 13.45 -15.48 -4.58
C THR A 147 12.52 -14.42 -5.13
N HIS A 148 13.06 -13.20 -5.28
CA HIS A 148 12.36 -12.14 -5.99
C HIS A 148 13.35 -11.18 -6.66
N PRO A 149 13.16 -10.81 -7.95
CA PRO A 149 14.10 -10.01 -8.70
C PRO A 149 14.16 -8.54 -8.24
N SER A 150 13.22 -8.06 -7.44
CA SER A 150 13.26 -6.70 -6.89
C SER A 150 14.29 -6.51 -5.78
N VAL A 151 14.84 -7.60 -5.23
CA VAL A 151 15.87 -7.55 -4.17
C VAL A 151 17.19 -7.09 -4.77
N LYS A 152 17.81 -6.13 -4.11
CA LYS A 152 19.18 -5.69 -4.45
C LYS A 152 20.18 -6.40 -3.54
N SER A 153 20.93 -7.34 -4.10
CA SER A 153 21.89 -8.16 -3.35
C SER A 153 23.00 -7.35 -2.65
N GLU A 154 23.26 -6.14 -3.12
CA GLU A 154 24.26 -5.23 -2.57
C GLU A 154 23.72 -4.29 -1.49
N PHE A 155 22.41 -4.28 -1.25
CA PHE A 155 21.81 -3.42 -0.25
C PHE A 155 21.64 -4.16 1.08
N GLY A 156 22.24 -3.63 2.15
CA GLY A 156 22.24 -4.26 3.47
C GLY A 156 22.84 -5.67 3.42
N SER A 157 22.10 -6.63 3.94
CA SER A 157 22.48 -8.05 3.90
C SER A 157 22.20 -8.73 2.55
N GLY A 158 21.38 -8.11 1.68
CA GLY A 158 20.85 -8.76 0.47
C GLY A 158 19.61 -9.63 0.76
N VAL A 159 19.14 -9.65 2.00
CA VAL A 159 17.91 -10.34 2.41
C VAL A 159 16.88 -9.31 2.83
N LEU A 160 15.71 -9.38 2.26
CA LEU A 160 14.62 -8.44 2.49
C LEU A 160 13.43 -9.14 3.15
N MET A 161 12.93 -8.61 4.25
CA MET A 161 11.61 -8.96 4.74
C MET A 161 10.56 -8.16 4.01
N VAL A 162 9.55 -8.81 3.46
CA VAL A 162 8.41 -8.16 2.80
C VAL A 162 7.25 -8.18 3.77
N CYS A 163 6.84 -6.97 4.19
CA CYS A 163 5.79 -6.80 5.18
C CYS A 163 4.48 -6.38 4.52
N SER A 164 3.36 -6.80 5.09
CA SER A 164 2.04 -6.45 4.59
C SER A 164 1.92 -4.95 4.39
N PHE A 165 1.87 -4.51 3.14
CA PHE A 165 1.68 -3.12 2.76
C PHE A 165 2.66 -2.12 3.44
N GLY A 166 3.89 -2.57 3.72
CA GLY A 166 4.94 -1.73 4.30
C GLY A 166 5.33 -0.55 3.40
N ASP A 167 5.43 -0.83 2.10
CA ASP A 167 5.57 0.17 1.05
C ASP A 167 4.93 -0.31 -0.27
N GLN A 168 5.08 0.44 -1.37
CA GLN A 168 4.51 0.08 -2.67
C GLN A 168 5.15 -1.17 -3.28
N ASN A 169 6.44 -1.42 -3.01
CA ASN A 169 7.12 -2.62 -3.49
C ASN A 169 6.61 -3.85 -2.73
N ASP A 170 6.44 -3.73 -1.42
CA ASP A 170 5.83 -4.77 -0.59
C ASP A 170 4.44 -5.16 -1.10
N VAL A 171 3.60 -4.17 -1.45
CA VAL A 171 2.28 -4.40 -2.05
C VAL A 171 2.36 -5.19 -3.34
N ALA A 172 3.32 -4.86 -4.22
CA ALA A 172 3.50 -5.57 -5.49
C ALA A 172 3.89 -7.03 -5.25
N VAL A 173 4.87 -7.29 -4.38
CA VAL A 173 5.33 -8.65 -4.03
C VAL A 173 4.21 -9.46 -3.36
N PHE A 174 3.44 -8.87 -2.44
CA PHE A 174 2.32 -9.54 -1.79
C PHE A 174 1.27 -10.01 -2.79
N ARG A 175 0.95 -9.19 -3.80
CA ARG A 175 0.02 -9.56 -4.87
C ARG A 175 0.56 -10.64 -5.79
N GLU A 176 1.80 -10.48 -6.22
CA GLU A 176 2.47 -11.43 -7.12
C GLU A 176 2.56 -12.83 -6.49
N LEU A 177 2.86 -12.90 -5.20
CA LEU A 177 2.98 -14.15 -4.46
C LEU A 177 1.66 -14.64 -3.85
N GLY A 178 0.56 -13.92 -4.01
CA GLY A 178 -0.76 -14.29 -3.47
C GLY A 178 -0.79 -14.36 -1.94
N LEU A 179 -0.02 -13.50 -1.25
CA LEU A 179 0.10 -13.53 0.20
C LEU A 179 -1.09 -12.83 0.88
N THR A 180 -1.50 -13.37 2.02
CA THR A 180 -2.53 -12.74 2.86
C THR A 180 -1.89 -11.68 3.75
N PRO A 181 -2.34 -10.42 3.68
CA PRO A 181 -1.80 -9.36 4.51
C PRO A 181 -2.17 -9.55 5.98
N PHE A 182 -1.26 -9.14 6.87
CA PHE A 182 -1.47 -9.09 8.32
C PHE A 182 -1.55 -7.63 8.77
N GLN A 183 -2.62 -7.26 9.45
CA GLN A 183 -2.80 -5.92 9.98
C GLN A 183 -1.97 -5.71 11.25
N ALA A 184 -0.89 -4.94 11.15
CA ALA A 184 -0.02 -4.60 12.26
C ALA A 184 -0.35 -3.25 12.91
N ILE A 185 -1.06 -2.38 12.21
CA ILE A 185 -1.44 -1.04 12.66
C ILE A 185 -2.97 -0.91 12.56
N ASN A 186 -3.61 -0.43 13.62
CA ASN A 186 -5.05 -0.18 13.64
C ASN A 186 -5.39 1.19 13.01
N LEU A 187 -6.69 1.51 12.97
CA LEU A 187 -7.17 2.79 12.43
C LEU A 187 -6.74 4.01 13.26
N ASP A 188 -6.38 3.82 14.52
CA ASP A 188 -5.87 4.89 15.40
C ASP A 188 -4.35 5.10 15.22
N GLY A 189 -3.72 4.39 14.27
CA GLY A 189 -2.28 4.46 14.02
C GLY A 189 -1.42 3.69 15.03
N CYS A 190 -2.02 2.93 15.94
CA CYS A 190 -1.33 2.17 16.97
C CYS A 190 -1.02 0.74 16.51
N MET A 191 0.10 0.18 16.98
CA MET A 191 0.45 -1.22 16.72
C MET A 191 -0.54 -2.17 17.37
N THR A 192 -1.03 -3.15 16.62
CA THR A 192 -1.95 -4.19 17.11
C THR A 192 -1.21 -5.41 17.66
N CYS A 193 0.08 -5.51 17.40
CA CYS A 193 0.92 -6.62 17.83
C CYS A 193 1.32 -6.44 19.30
N LEU A 194 1.05 -7.44 20.15
CA LEU A 194 1.37 -7.45 21.58
C LEU A 194 2.87 -7.39 21.92
N LEU A 195 3.75 -7.37 20.92
CA LEU A 195 5.19 -7.29 21.11
C LEU A 195 5.69 -5.91 21.56
N TYR A 196 4.90 -4.87 21.39
CA TYR A 196 5.32 -3.50 21.67
C TYR A 196 4.51 -2.93 22.83
N THR A 197 5.02 -3.15 24.03
CA THR A 197 4.58 -2.43 25.24
C THR A 197 5.33 -1.11 25.43
N SER A 198 6.28 -0.81 24.56
CA SER A 198 7.01 0.46 24.55
C SER A 198 6.38 1.45 23.57
N PRO A 199 6.37 2.75 23.89
CA PRO A 199 5.98 3.77 22.93
C PRO A 199 6.84 3.68 21.67
N SER A 200 6.24 3.99 20.53
CA SER A 200 6.93 4.01 19.25
C SER A 200 8.18 4.89 19.32
N PRO A 201 9.34 4.47 18.76
CA PRO A 201 10.52 5.33 18.69
C PRO A 201 10.33 6.63 17.88
N ARG A 202 9.11 6.92 17.44
CA ARG A 202 8.75 8.08 16.61
C ARG A 202 7.95 9.16 17.35
N ASP A 203 7.65 8.96 18.65
CA ASP A 203 7.04 9.98 19.51
C ASP A 203 8.11 10.94 20.06
#